data_9235af95ba0a627607c5cc99ca957503
#
_entry.id   9235af95ba0a627607c5cc99ca957503
#
_cell.length_a   1.000
_cell.length_b   1.000
_cell.length_c   1.000
_cell.angle_alpha   90.00
_cell.angle_beta   90.00
_cell.angle_gamma   90.00
#
_symmetry.space_group_name_H-M   'P 1'
#
loop_
_entity.id
_entity.type
_entity.pdbx_description
1 polymer ?
#
loop_
_entity_poly.entity_id
_entity_poly.type
_entity_poly.pdbx_seq_one_letter_code
_entity_poly.pdbx_strand_id
1 'polypeptide(L)'
;MQFHEPLALSAGGALVDYHLSFETYGQLNQYKSNAVLICHALNASHHVAGVYRGQDKSEGWWNNMIGPGKPVDTDRFFVIGVNNLGSCFGSTGPMHKNPQTGRTYGADFPVVTVEDWVNAQARLLDELGIDT
;
A
#
# COMPACT_ATOMS: atom_id res chain seq x y z
N MET A 1 -5.43 3.92 -4.76
CA MET A 1 -5.00 5.14 -5.49
C MET A 1 -4.43 4.74 -6.83
N GLN A 2 -4.84 5.39 -7.89
CA GLN A 2 -4.38 5.13 -9.27
C GLN A 2 -3.23 6.08 -9.62
N PHE A 3 -2.21 5.55 -10.31
CA PHE A 3 -1.07 6.32 -10.80
C PHE A 3 -0.97 6.16 -12.31
N HIS A 4 -0.89 7.27 -13.03
CA HIS A 4 -0.79 7.30 -14.49
C HIS A 4 0.66 7.51 -14.96
N GLU A 5 1.49 8.10 -14.11
CA GLU A 5 2.92 8.22 -14.40
C GLU A 5 3.61 6.86 -14.27
N PRO A 6 4.43 6.46 -15.26
CA PRO A 6 5.17 5.22 -15.19
C PRO A 6 6.10 5.15 -13.98
N LEU A 7 6.11 4.01 -13.30
CA LEU A 7 7.11 3.67 -12.30
C LEU A 7 8.25 2.94 -12.98
N ALA A 8 9.42 3.59 -13.06
CA ALA A 8 10.63 2.91 -13.53
C ALA A 8 11.01 1.80 -12.54
N LEU A 9 11.28 0.60 -13.05
CA LEU A 9 11.60 -0.57 -12.23
C LEU A 9 13.11 -0.80 -12.21
N SER A 10 13.63 -1.16 -11.04
CA SER A 10 15.07 -1.37 -10.81
C SER A 10 15.64 -2.52 -11.66
N ALA A 11 14.85 -3.54 -11.95
CA ALA A 11 15.22 -4.63 -12.85
C ALA A 11 15.10 -4.31 -14.36
N GLY A 12 14.67 -3.09 -14.70
CA GLY A 12 14.43 -2.61 -16.06
C GLY A 12 12.96 -2.57 -16.43
N GLY A 13 12.65 -1.71 -17.42
CA GLY A 13 11.28 -1.45 -17.84
C GLY A 13 10.53 -0.50 -16.91
N ALA A 14 9.22 -0.45 -17.08
CA ALA A 14 8.36 0.40 -16.26
C ALA A 14 6.98 -0.24 -16.08
N LEU A 15 6.34 0.03 -14.96
CA LEU A 15 4.94 -0.30 -14.71
C LEU A 15 4.11 0.95 -14.98
N VAL A 16 3.20 0.89 -15.96
CA VAL A 16 2.35 2.00 -16.37
C VAL A 16 0.92 1.79 -15.89
N ASP A 17 0.20 2.90 -15.62
CA ASP A 17 -1.19 2.85 -15.16
C ASP A 17 -1.44 1.83 -14.04
N TYR A 18 -0.64 1.89 -13.01
CA TYR A 18 -0.73 1.01 -11.86
C TYR A 18 -1.53 1.63 -10.71
N HIS A 19 -1.99 0.82 -9.79
CA HIS A 19 -2.64 1.26 -8.57
C HIS A 19 -2.06 0.60 -7.32
N LEU A 20 -2.17 1.33 -6.21
CA LEU A 20 -1.87 0.82 -4.87
C LEU A 20 -3.16 0.77 -4.05
N SER A 21 -3.40 -0.37 -3.42
CA SER A 21 -4.39 -0.52 -2.36
C SER A 21 -3.76 -0.16 -1.03
N PHE A 22 -4.46 0.64 -0.24
CA PHE A 22 -3.96 1.06 1.07
C PHE A 22 -5.12 1.33 2.02
N GLU A 23 -4.84 1.27 3.30
CA GLU A 23 -5.76 1.65 4.37
C GLU A 23 -5.10 2.67 5.28
N THR A 24 -5.92 3.51 5.91
CA THR A 24 -5.45 4.51 6.85
C THR A 24 -6.23 4.43 8.16
N TYR A 25 -5.57 4.74 9.25
CA TYR A 25 -6.12 4.72 10.60
C TYR A 25 -5.70 5.98 11.34
N GLY A 26 -6.63 6.56 12.15
CA GLY A 26 -6.40 7.84 12.81
C GLY A 26 -6.57 9.03 11.88
N GLN A 27 -6.05 10.17 12.27
CA GLN A 27 -6.19 11.44 11.54
C GLN A 27 -4.84 12.10 11.30
N LEU A 28 -4.61 12.52 10.06
CA LEU A 28 -3.45 13.32 9.70
C LEU A 28 -3.61 14.73 10.27
N ASN A 29 -2.62 15.19 11.02
CA ASN A 29 -2.63 16.53 11.59
C ASN A 29 -2.43 17.62 10.50
N GLN A 30 -2.74 18.88 10.85
CA GLN A 30 -2.61 20.00 9.90
C GLN A 30 -1.18 20.22 9.39
N TYR A 31 -0.17 19.79 10.16
CA TYR A 31 1.24 19.90 9.79
C TYR A 31 1.76 18.66 9.06
N LYS A 32 0.92 17.63 8.91
CA LYS A 32 1.26 16.34 8.29
C LYS A 32 2.48 15.63 8.90
N SER A 33 2.74 15.88 10.16
CA SER A 33 3.94 15.44 10.89
C SER A 33 3.72 14.22 11.79
N ASN A 34 2.53 13.60 11.74
CA ASN A 34 2.17 12.45 12.57
C ASN A 34 1.90 11.17 11.77
N ALA A 35 2.39 11.09 10.54
CA ALA A 35 2.22 9.92 9.71
C ALA A 35 3.17 8.78 10.11
N VAL A 36 2.66 7.55 10.08
CA VAL A 36 3.43 6.31 10.29
C VAL A 36 3.10 5.34 9.18
N LEU A 37 4.09 5.00 8.36
CA LEU A 37 3.97 4.01 7.31
C LEU A 37 4.28 2.62 7.87
N ILE A 38 3.38 1.67 7.65
CA ILE A 38 3.55 0.27 8.04
C ILE A 38 3.93 -0.56 6.82
N CYS A 39 5.10 -1.16 6.87
CA CYS A 39 5.61 -2.05 5.83
C CYS A 39 5.30 -3.49 6.22
N HIS A 40 4.44 -4.16 5.46
CA HIS A 40 4.05 -5.54 5.74
C HIS A 40 5.03 -6.57 5.16
N ALA A 41 5.07 -7.76 5.75
CA ALA A 41 5.82 -8.90 5.22
C ALA A 41 5.23 -9.39 3.90
N LEU A 42 6.01 -10.17 3.12
CA LEU A 42 5.64 -10.65 1.79
C LEU A 42 4.26 -11.33 1.73
N ASN A 43 3.89 -12.04 2.78
CA ASN A 43 2.63 -12.80 2.88
C ASN A 43 1.52 -12.07 3.64
N ALA A 44 1.69 -10.80 3.99
CA ALA A 44 0.68 -9.97 4.65
C ALA A 44 0.06 -8.97 3.65
N SER A 45 -0.71 -8.02 4.15
CA SER A 45 -1.44 -7.04 3.33
C SER A 45 -1.48 -5.66 3.99
N HIS A 46 -2.10 -4.72 3.30
CA HIS A 46 -2.39 -3.38 3.79
C HIS A 46 -3.42 -3.34 4.94
N HIS A 47 -4.15 -4.44 5.17
CA HIS A 47 -5.10 -4.54 6.29
C HIS A 47 -4.35 -4.83 7.60
N VAL A 48 -3.78 -3.78 8.17
CA VAL A 48 -2.88 -3.91 9.34
C VAL A 48 -3.64 -3.91 10.66
N ALA A 49 -4.80 -3.28 10.74
CA ALA A 49 -5.59 -3.19 11.97
C ALA A 49 -7.10 -3.15 11.70
N GLY A 50 -7.89 -3.31 12.79
CA GLY A 50 -9.34 -3.27 12.72
C GLY A 50 -9.98 -4.53 12.15
N VAL A 51 -11.29 -4.48 12.03
CA VAL A 51 -12.14 -5.55 11.48
C VAL A 51 -13.07 -4.92 10.45
N TYR A 52 -13.24 -5.55 9.30
CA TYR A 52 -14.20 -5.07 8.31
C TYR A 52 -15.63 -5.24 8.80
N ARG A 53 -16.46 -4.23 8.56
CA ARG A 53 -17.85 -4.25 9.00
C ARG A 53 -18.59 -5.48 8.47
N GLY A 54 -19.16 -6.27 9.39
CA GLY A 54 -19.88 -7.49 9.06
C GLY A 54 -18.99 -8.72 8.76
N GLN A 55 -17.69 -8.63 9.03
CA GLN A 55 -16.72 -9.71 8.81
C GLN A 55 -15.86 -9.91 10.07
N ASP A 56 -16.42 -10.53 11.09
CA ASP A 56 -15.78 -10.67 12.42
C ASP A 56 -14.40 -11.39 12.39
N LYS A 57 -14.12 -12.14 11.34
CA LYS A 57 -12.84 -12.86 11.16
C LYS A 57 -11.83 -12.10 10.30
N SER A 58 -12.09 -10.86 9.95
CA SER A 58 -11.22 -10.01 9.11
C SER A 58 -10.26 -9.15 9.93
N GLU A 59 -9.82 -9.61 11.10
CA GLU A 59 -8.91 -8.84 11.94
C GLU A 59 -7.59 -8.56 11.24
N GLY A 60 -7.17 -7.28 11.25
CA GLY A 60 -5.88 -6.87 10.70
C GLY A 60 -4.71 -7.58 11.40
N TRP A 61 -3.66 -7.93 10.63
CA TRP A 61 -2.58 -8.79 11.11
C TRP A 61 -1.75 -8.19 12.27
N TRP A 62 -1.82 -6.87 12.46
CA TRP A 62 -1.15 -6.18 13.57
C TRP A 62 -2.12 -5.44 14.50
N ASN A 63 -3.36 -5.89 14.54
CA ASN A 63 -4.42 -5.26 15.29
C ASN A 63 -4.12 -5.13 16.79
N ASN A 64 -3.30 -5.99 17.37
CA ASN A 64 -2.85 -5.89 18.76
C ASN A 64 -1.90 -4.70 19.01
N MET A 65 -1.25 -4.17 17.97
CA MET A 65 -0.27 -3.08 18.06
C MET A 65 -0.85 -1.73 17.64
N ILE A 66 -1.84 -1.71 16.75
CA ILE A 66 -2.34 -0.48 16.09
C ILE A 66 -3.80 -0.24 16.50
N GLY A 67 -4.09 0.93 17.02
CA GLY A 67 -5.42 1.36 17.40
C GLY A 67 -5.40 2.39 18.52
N PRO A 68 -6.57 2.89 18.94
CA PRO A 68 -6.67 3.85 20.05
C PRO A 68 -6.08 3.28 21.35
N GLY A 69 -5.15 4.00 21.96
CA GLY A 69 -4.48 3.60 23.19
C GLY A 69 -3.54 2.40 23.08
N LYS A 70 -3.27 1.89 21.88
CA LYS A 70 -2.32 0.81 21.61
C LYS A 70 -0.90 1.35 21.41
N PRO A 71 0.16 0.50 21.32
CA PRO A 71 1.54 0.97 21.13
C PRO A 71 1.73 1.92 19.95
N VAL A 72 1.07 1.66 18.81
CA VAL A 72 0.91 2.62 17.72
C VAL A 72 -0.47 3.24 17.84
N ASP A 73 -0.53 4.33 18.60
CA ASP A 73 -1.77 4.95 19.03
C ASP A 73 -2.39 5.80 17.92
N THR A 74 -3.52 5.37 17.38
CA THR A 74 -4.23 6.07 16.31
C THR A 74 -4.98 7.33 16.77
N ASP A 75 -5.06 7.60 18.07
CA ASP A 75 -5.50 8.91 18.58
C ASP A 75 -4.41 9.99 18.39
N ARG A 76 -3.16 9.57 18.19
CA ARG A 76 -2.00 10.46 18.01
C ARG A 76 -1.41 10.39 16.60
N PHE A 77 -1.37 9.21 16.00
CA PHE A 77 -0.73 8.95 14.74
C PHE A 77 -1.73 8.67 13.63
N PHE A 78 -1.39 9.13 12.43
CA PHE A 78 -2.04 8.74 11.19
C PHE A 78 -1.26 7.57 10.58
N VAL A 79 -1.82 6.38 10.70
CA VAL A 79 -1.16 5.14 10.28
C VAL A 79 -1.59 4.79 8.86
N ILE A 80 -0.64 4.40 8.03
CA ILE A 80 -0.85 4.03 6.62
C ILE A 80 -0.34 2.62 6.41
N GLY A 81 -1.21 1.71 5.98
CA GLY A 81 -0.84 0.38 5.49
C GLY A 81 -0.97 0.34 3.98
N VAL A 82 0.10 0.01 3.26
CA VAL A 82 0.11 -0.06 1.79
C VAL A 82 0.35 -1.49 1.35
N ASN A 83 -0.46 -1.97 0.40
CA ASN A 83 -0.25 -3.28 -0.20
C ASN A 83 0.83 -3.21 -1.28
N ASN A 84 1.83 -4.08 -1.17
CA ASN A 84 2.97 -4.11 -2.09
C ASN A 84 2.54 -4.47 -3.53
N LEU A 85 3.20 -3.84 -4.52
CA LEU A 85 3.05 -4.21 -5.93
C LEU A 85 3.42 -5.68 -6.14
N GLY A 86 2.70 -6.33 -7.05
CA GLY A 86 2.92 -7.76 -7.34
C GLY A 86 2.24 -8.71 -6.38
N SER A 87 1.63 -8.21 -5.30
CA SER A 87 0.88 -9.03 -4.34
C SER A 87 -0.55 -9.33 -4.82
N CYS A 88 -1.27 -10.16 -4.06
CA CYS A 88 -2.63 -10.60 -4.40
C CYS A 88 -3.75 -9.84 -3.65
N PHE A 89 -3.42 -8.80 -2.88
CA PHE A 89 -4.39 -8.12 -2.00
C PHE A 89 -4.85 -6.74 -2.52
N GLY A 90 -4.79 -6.52 -3.82
CA GLY A 90 -5.44 -5.39 -4.45
C GLY A 90 -4.53 -4.41 -5.19
N SER A 91 -3.28 -4.20 -4.79
CA SER A 91 -2.32 -3.45 -5.61
C SER A 91 -2.03 -4.17 -6.92
N THR A 92 -1.64 -3.43 -7.96
CA THR A 92 -1.37 -4.01 -9.28
C THR A 92 -0.40 -5.19 -9.17
N GLY A 93 -0.79 -6.30 -9.73
CA GLY A 93 -0.05 -7.56 -9.72
C GLY A 93 -0.40 -8.43 -10.93
N PRO A 94 0.14 -9.66 -10.99
CA PRO A 94 0.01 -10.56 -12.14
C PRO A 94 -1.44 -10.87 -12.55
N MET A 95 -2.39 -10.76 -11.63
CA MET A 95 -3.82 -11.02 -11.89
C MET A 95 -4.54 -9.87 -12.59
N HIS A 96 -3.93 -8.69 -12.67
CA HIS A 96 -4.54 -7.51 -13.28
C HIS A 96 -4.31 -7.48 -14.79
N LYS A 97 -5.11 -6.66 -15.46
CA LYS A 97 -4.93 -6.42 -16.90
C LYS A 97 -3.75 -5.49 -17.13
N ASN A 98 -2.92 -5.87 -18.08
CA ASN A 98 -1.91 -4.99 -18.65
C ASN A 98 -2.61 -3.92 -19.52
N PRO A 99 -2.50 -2.63 -19.19
CA PRO A 99 -3.18 -1.56 -19.95
C PRO A 99 -2.67 -1.44 -21.38
N GLN A 100 -1.45 -1.87 -21.65
CA GLN A 100 -0.86 -1.81 -22.99
C GLN A 100 -1.38 -2.91 -23.93
N THR A 101 -1.75 -4.08 -23.40
CA THR A 101 -2.19 -5.23 -24.20
C THR A 101 -3.67 -5.56 -24.04
N GLY A 102 -4.30 -5.07 -22.97
CA GLY A 102 -5.67 -5.41 -22.57
C GLY A 102 -5.85 -6.84 -22.05
N ARG A 103 -4.75 -7.60 -21.92
CA ARG A 103 -4.73 -8.98 -21.40
C ARG A 103 -4.26 -9.00 -19.95
N THR A 104 -4.60 -10.05 -19.21
CA THR A 104 -4.03 -10.30 -17.89
C THR A 104 -2.51 -10.45 -18.00
N TYR A 105 -1.78 -9.80 -17.09
CA TYR A 105 -0.31 -9.89 -17.06
C TYR A 105 0.16 -11.34 -16.96
N GLY A 106 -0.32 -12.09 -15.99
CA GLY A 106 0.17 -13.44 -15.73
C GLY A 106 1.70 -13.48 -15.59
N ALA A 107 2.34 -14.34 -16.36
CA ALA A 107 3.80 -14.50 -16.36
C ALA A 107 4.56 -13.30 -16.98
N ASP A 108 3.86 -12.42 -17.69
CA ASP A 108 4.44 -11.20 -18.29
C ASP A 108 4.49 -10.03 -17.31
N PHE A 109 4.03 -10.24 -16.07
CA PHE A 109 4.15 -9.21 -15.04
C PHE A 109 5.63 -8.91 -14.80
N PRO A 110 6.03 -7.62 -14.82
CA PRO A 110 7.44 -7.26 -14.71
C PRO A 110 8.01 -7.67 -13.35
N VAL A 111 9.33 -7.86 -13.30
CA VAL A 111 10.03 -8.11 -12.05
C VAL A 111 9.97 -6.85 -11.20
N VAL A 112 9.38 -6.98 -10.02
CA VAL A 112 9.27 -5.91 -9.03
C VAL A 112 10.13 -6.27 -7.82
N THR A 113 10.95 -5.33 -7.39
CA THR A 113 11.87 -5.50 -6.25
C THR A 113 11.36 -4.72 -5.03
N VAL A 114 12.02 -4.92 -3.89
CA VAL A 114 11.74 -4.15 -2.66
C VAL A 114 11.98 -2.65 -2.89
N GLU A 115 12.97 -2.30 -3.69
CA GLU A 115 13.27 -0.90 -4.05
C GLU A 115 12.11 -0.26 -4.84
N ASP A 116 11.48 -1.03 -5.73
CA ASP A 116 10.30 -0.56 -6.47
C ASP A 116 9.10 -0.37 -5.54
N TRP A 117 8.94 -1.22 -4.50
CA TRP A 117 7.93 -1.00 -3.46
C TRP A 117 8.15 0.31 -2.72
N VAL A 118 9.40 0.60 -2.33
CA VAL A 118 9.76 1.85 -1.65
C VAL A 118 9.42 3.05 -2.53
N ASN A 119 9.80 3.01 -3.80
CA ASN A 119 9.53 4.09 -4.76
C ASN A 119 8.03 4.30 -4.99
N ALA A 120 7.26 3.22 -5.10
CA ALA A 120 5.80 3.31 -5.25
C ALA A 120 5.13 3.88 -3.99
N GLN A 121 5.56 3.46 -2.82
CA GLN A 121 5.04 3.96 -1.54
C GLN A 121 5.41 5.42 -1.30
N ALA A 122 6.62 5.85 -1.69
CA ALA A 122 7.02 7.25 -1.63
C ALA A 122 6.07 8.13 -2.46
N ARG A 123 5.75 7.72 -3.70
CA ARG A 123 4.75 8.42 -4.53
C ARG A 123 3.38 8.50 -3.88
N LEU A 124 2.95 7.45 -3.17
CA LEU A 124 1.69 7.48 -2.43
C LEU A 124 1.73 8.54 -1.33
N LEU A 125 2.84 8.63 -0.60
CA LEU A 125 3.00 9.65 0.45
C LEU A 125 3.00 11.07 -0.14
N ASP A 126 3.67 11.28 -1.28
CA ASP A 126 3.66 12.54 -2.00
C ASP A 126 2.22 12.96 -2.39
N GLU A 127 1.42 12.04 -2.92
CA GLU A 127 0.01 12.28 -3.26
C GLU A 127 -0.87 12.58 -2.03
N LEU A 128 -0.54 12.02 -0.87
CA LEU A 128 -1.17 12.36 0.40
C LEU A 128 -0.64 13.70 0.97
N GLY A 129 0.39 14.26 0.32
CA GLY A 129 1.05 15.48 0.73
C GLY A 129 1.81 15.32 2.04
N ILE A 130 2.33 14.13 2.31
CA ILE A 130 3.16 13.81 3.47
C ILE A 130 4.61 13.95 3.04
N ASP A 131 5.23 14.99 3.53
CA ASP A 131 6.58 15.43 3.19
C ASP A 131 7.44 15.29 4.45
N THR A 132 8.24 14.25 4.53
CA THR A 132 9.08 13.97 5.71
C THR A 132 10.52 13.69 5.32
#